data_c314c9dd2684669978a0c8ad9c46e11d
#
_entry.id   c314c9dd2684669978a0c8ad9c46e11d
#
_cell.length_a   1.000
_cell.length_b   1.000
_cell.length_c   1.000
_cell.angle_alpha   90.00
_cell.angle_beta   90.00
_cell.angle_gamma   90.00
#
_symmetry.space_group_name_H-M   'P 1'
#
loop_
_entity.id
_entity.type
_entity.pdbx_description
1 polymer ?
#
loop_
_entity_poly.entity_id
_entity_poly.type
_entity_poly.pdbx_seq_one_letter_code
_entity_poly.pdbx_strand_id
1 'polypeptide(L)'
;MGRILAIDYGRKRCGIAVTDPLKLIAHALETVPTAALDAYLADYFQREEVETVVVGLPLQMDATPSESTRYIEPFVNRFRKQYPQIPLERVDERFTSKMAFQTMLDVGLKKKKRQDKGLVDALSATLILQTYMQKQV
;
A
#
# COMPACT_ATOMS: atom_id res chain seq x y z
N MET A 1 18.34 -10.11 -2.73
CA MET A 1 16.98 -10.23 -2.16
C MET A 1 16.41 -8.85 -1.91
N GLY A 2 15.25 -8.57 -2.49
CA GLY A 2 14.65 -7.26 -2.38
C GLY A 2 13.46 -7.23 -1.43
N ARG A 3 13.08 -6.01 -1.03
CA ARG A 3 11.88 -5.79 -0.23
C ARG A 3 10.64 -5.85 -1.11
N ILE A 4 9.49 -6.12 -0.51
CA ILE A 4 8.20 -5.92 -1.15
C ILE A 4 7.64 -4.60 -0.60
N LEU A 5 7.23 -3.70 -1.48
CA LEU A 5 6.68 -2.40 -1.10
C LEU A 5 5.21 -2.35 -1.48
N ALA A 6 4.37 -1.97 -0.53
CA ALA A 6 2.93 -1.85 -0.77
C ALA A 6 2.50 -0.39 -0.70
N ILE A 7 1.55 -0.04 -1.54
CA ILE A 7 1.00 1.31 -1.63
C ILE A 7 -0.52 1.24 -1.48
N ASP A 8 -1.04 1.99 -0.52
CA ASP A 8 -2.47 2.28 -0.44
C ASP A 8 -2.65 3.64 -1.10
N TYR A 9 -3.02 3.63 -2.38
CA TYR A 9 -3.06 4.84 -3.20
C TYR A 9 -4.32 5.63 -2.91
N GLY A 10 -4.16 6.84 -2.43
CA GLY A 10 -5.25 7.75 -2.18
C GLY A 10 -5.19 8.96 -3.10
N ARG A 11 -6.30 9.67 -3.17
CA ARG A 11 -6.41 10.86 -4.03
C ARG A 11 -5.50 11.99 -3.55
N LYS A 12 -5.39 12.18 -2.24
CA LYS A 12 -4.60 13.24 -1.62
C LYS A 12 -3.29 12.76 -1.07
N ARG A 13 -3.25 11.53 -0.56
CA ARG A 13 -2.06 10.95 0.06
C ARG A 13 -2.05 9.44 -0.11
N CYS A 14 -0.88 8.87 -0.01
CA CYS A 14 -0.67 7.43 -0.16
C CYS A 14 0.03 6.89 1.06
N GLY A 15 -0.45 5.76 1.57
CA GLY A 15 0.23 5.02 2.62
C GLY A 15 1.24 4.06 2.01
N ILE A 16 2.40 3.94 2.66
CA ILE A 16 3.49 3.09 2.18
C ILE A 16 3.88 2.12 3.28
N ALA A 17 4.04 0.84 2.90
CA ALA A 17 4.55 -0.19 3.80
C ALA A 17 5.59 -1.01 3.05
N VAL A 18 6.54 -1.58 3.77
CA VAL A 18 7.60 -2.41 3.17
C VAL A 18 7.88 -3.62 4.06
N THR A 19 8.42 -4.68 3.45
CA THR A 19 8.96 -5.79 4.21
C THR A 19 10.44 -5.52 4.53
N ASP A 20 10.97 -6.29 5.48
CA ASP A 20 12.42 -6.42 5.63
C ASP A 20 12.99 -7.14 4.39
N PRO A 21 14.32 -7.12 4.18
CA PRO A 21 14.93 -7.79 3.01
C PRO A 21 14.65 -9.29 2.94
N LEU A 22 14.39 -9.93 4.07
CA LEU A 22 14.07 -11.37 4.11
C LEU A 22 12.59 -11.64 3.89
N LYS A 23 11.77 -10.61 3.76
CA LYS A 23 10.33 -10.71 3.50
C LYS A 23 9.57 -11.45 4.60
N LEU A 24 9.97 -11.23 5.84
CA LEU A 24 9.35 -11.90 7.00
C LEU A 24 8.26 -11.05 7.65
N ILE A 25 8.47 -9.75 7.75
CA ILE A 25 7.60 -8.85 8.51
C ILE A 25 7.24 -7.63 7.67
N ALA A 26 5.96 -7.26 7.70
CA ALA A 26 5.47 -6.04 7.06
C ALA A 26 5.53 -4.88 8.06
N HIS A 27 6.08 -3.75 7.62
CA HIS A 27 6.21 -2.54 8.44
C HIS A 27 5.53 -1.36 7.76
N ALA A 28 4.76 -0.58 8.52
CA ALA A 28 4.29 0.71 8.04
C ALA A 28 5.51 1.62 7.90
N LEU A 29 5.70 2.19 6.72
CA LEU A 29 6.87 3.01 6.45
C LEU A 29 6.56 4.49 6.58
N GLU A 30 5.61 4.98 5.79
CA GLU A 30 5.35 6.41 5.74
C GLU A 30 4.05 6.68 5.00
N THR A 31 3.48 7.88 5.21
CA THR A 31 2.39 8.41 4.40
C THR A 31 2.93 9.63 3.68
N VAL A 32 2.77 9.68 2.36
CA VAL A 32 3.28 10.77 1.54
C VAL A 32 2.15 11.41 0.75
N PRO A 33 2.25 12.72 0.44
CA PRO A 33 1.28 13.34 -0.47
C PRO A 33 1.31 12.64 -1.83
N THR A 34 0.15 12.43 -2.42
CA THR A 34 0.07 11.74 -3.71
C THR A 34 0.88 12.45 -4.80
N ALA A 35 0.92 13.78 -4.75
CA ALA A 35 1.73 14.55 -5.71
C ALA A 35 3.23 14.30 -5.56
N ALA A 36 3.68 13.81 -4.42
CA ALA A 36 5.10 13.53 -4.16
C ALA A 36 5.45 12.04 -4.32
N LEU A 37 4.47 11.19 -4.62
CA LEU A 37 4.69 9.74 -4.62
C LEU A 37 5.74 9.30 -5.64
N ASP A 38 5.67 9.83 -6.86
CA ASP A 38 6.61 9.41 -7.91
C ASP A 38 8.06 9.74 -7.52
N ALA A 39 8.29 10.93 -6.98
CA ALA A 39 9.62 11.33 -6.52
C ALA A 39 10.07 10.50 -5.30
N TYR A 40 9.15 10.22 -4.40
CA TYR A 40 9.43 9.39 -3.23
C TYR A 40 9.90 7.99 -3.65
N LEU A 41 9.18 7.38 -4.58
CA LEU A 41 9.52 6.04 -5.05
C LEU A 41 10.86 6.02 -5.78
N ALA A 42 11.12 7.03 -6.61
CA ALA A 42 12.39 7.12 -7.33
C ALA A 42 13.56 7.18 -6.35
N ASP A 43 13.43 7.99 -5.31
CA ASP A 43 14.45 8.11 -4.27
C ASP A 43 14.60 6.79 -3.49
N TYR A 44 13.47 6.19 -3.10
CA TYR A 44 13.49 4.95 -2.32
C TYR A 44 14.16 3.81 -3.09
N PHE A 45 13.87 3.68 -4.38
CA PHE A 45 14.45 2.62 -5.20
C PHE A 45 15.95 2.78 -5.40
N GLN A 46 16.49 3.98 -5.21
CA GLN A 46 17.94 4.21 -5.24
C GLN A 46 18.61 3.81 -3.93
N ARG A 47 17.89 3.90 -2.83
CA ARG A 47 18.44 3.59 -1.49
C ARG A 47 18.22 2.14 -1.08
N GLU A 48 17.15 1.52 -1.53
CA GLU A 48 16.78 0.18 -1.13
C GLU A 48 16.41 -0.65 -2.35
N GLU A 49 16.76 -1.93 -2.32
CA GLU A 49 16.36 -2.85 -3.37
C GLU A 49 14.90 -3.27 -3.16
N VAL A 50 14.05 -3.00 -4.13
CA VAL A 50 12.65 -3.40 -4.12
C VAL A 50 12.41 -4.37 -5.26
N GLU A 51 11.97 -5.59 -4.93
CA GLU A 51 11.76 -6.61 -5.97
C GLU A 51 10.33 -6.65 -6.48
N THR A 52 9.35 -6.17 -5.71
CA THR A 52 7.94 -6.19 -6.10
C THR A 52 7.24 -5.01 -5.46
N VAL A 53 6.32 -4.39 -6.21
CA VAL A 53 5.43 -3.36 -5.69
C VAL A 53 4.02 -3.91 -5.71
N VAL A 54 3.28 -3.71 -4.61
CA VAL A 54 1.90 -4.16 -4.46
C VAL A 54 1.03 -2.92 -4.31
N VAL A 55 -0.02 -2.82 -5.12
CA VAL A 55 -0.98 -1.70 -5.04
C VAL A 55 -2.36 -2.27 -4.80
N GLY A 56 -3.06 -1.71 -3.83
CA GLY A 56 -4.42 -2.14 -3.52
C GLY A 56 -5.35 -1.94 -4.71
N LEU A 57 -6.30 -2.85 -4.89
CA LEU A 57 -7.34 -2.75 -5.91
C LEU A 57 -8.66 -2.51 -5.18
N PRO A 58 -9.16 -1.26 -5.13
CA PRO A 58 -10.38 -0.95 -4.39
C PRO A 58 -11.59 -1.33 -5.21
N LEU A 59 -12.17 -2.48 -4.88
CA LEU A 59 -13.40 -2.97 -5.49
C LEU A 59 -14.58 -2.70 -4.56
N GLN A 60 -15.77 -2.58 -5.16
CA GLN A 60 -17.00 -2.55 -4.38
C GLN A 60 -17.32 -3.97 -3.90
N MET A 61 -18.24 -4.10 -2.96
CA MET A 61 -18.56 -5.40 -2.37
C MET A 61 -19.06 -6.43 -3.39
N ASP A 62 -19.59 -5.97 -4.52
CA ASP A 62 -20.02 -6.85 -5.62
C ASP A 62 -18.90 -7.14 -6.61
N ALA A 63 -17.66 -6.80 -6.26
CA ALA A 63 -16.46 -7.00 -7.08
C ALA A 63 -16.35 -6.09 -8.31
N THR A 64 -17.21 -5.07 -8.43
CA THR A 64 -17.07 -4.08 -9.50
C THR A 64 -16.07 -3.01 -9.10
N PRO A 65 -15.39 -2.33 -10.06
CA PRO A 65 -14.44 -1.27 -9.74
C PRO A 65 -15.10 -0.13 -8.97
N SER A 66 -14.40 0.41 -7.98
CA SER A 66 -14.83 1.59 -7.26
C SER A 66 -14.43 2.85 -8.03
N GLU A 67 -14.93 4.02 -7.60
CA GLU A 67 -14.54 5.29 -8.22
C GLU A 67 -13.04 5.56 -8.11
N SER A 68 -12.40 5.02 -7.07
CA SER A 68 -10.97 5.20 -6.85
C SER A 68 -10.13 4.69 -8.01
N THR A 69 -10.62 3.71 -8.78
CA THR A 69 -9.88 3.17 -9.91
C THR A 69 -9.57 4.23 -10.96
N ARG A 70 -10.38 5.29 -11.04
CA ARG A 70 -10.18 6.36 -12.04
C ARG A 70 -8.82 7.04 -11.89
N TYR A 71 -8.29 7.18 -10.69
CA TYR A 71 -6.99 7.82 -10.48
C TYR A 71 -5.90 6.82 -10.11
N ILE A 72 -6.25 5.62 -9.68
CA ILE A 72 -5.25 4.60 -9.36
C ILE A 72 -4.70 3.95 -10.63
N GLU A 73 -5.58 3.59 -11.58
CA GLU A 73 -5.13 2.90 -12.79
C GLU A 73 -4.14 3.70 -13.64
N PRO A 74 -4.30 5.03 -13.81
CA PRO A 74 -3.27 5.80 -14.50
C PRO A 74 -1.90 5.71 -13.83
N PHE A 75 -1.85 5.72 -12.49
CA PHE A 75 -0.60 5.52 -11.76
C PHE A 75 -0.01 4.14 -12.04
N VAL A 76 -0.83 3.10 -11.97
CA VAL A 76 -0.36 1.73 -12.21
C VAL A 76 0.23 1.60 -13.62
N ASN A 77 -0.46 2.14 -14.61
CA ASN A 77 0.02 2.10 -16.00
C ASN A 77 1.31 2.86 -16.17
N ARG A 78 1.42 4.03 -15.56
CA ARG A 78 2.65 4.85 -15.61
C ARG A 78 3.80 4.13 -14.92
N PHE A 79 3.55 3.52 -13.77
CA PHE A 79 4.57 2.79 -13.04
C PHE A 79 5.11 1.62 -13.86
N ARG A 80 4.22 0.85 -14.47
CA ARG A 80 4.63 -0.32 -15.27
C ARG A 80 5.50 0.07 -16.47
N LYS A 81 5.26 1.24 -17.05
CA LYS A 81 6.08 1.76 -18.14
C LYS A 81 7.43 2.26 -17.65
N GLN A 82 7.44 2.91 -16.49
CA GLN A 82 8.66 3.51 -15.95
C GLN A 82 9.59 2.48 -15.32
N TYR A 83 9.03 1.46 -14.69
CA TYR A 83 9.79 0.42 -13.98
C TYR A 83 9.42 -0.98 -14.47
N PRO A 84 9.70 -1.29 -15.75
CA PRO A 84 9.29 -2.59 -16.29
C PRO A 84 9.99 -3.77 -15.63
N GLN A 85 11.12 -3.56 -14.97
CA GLN A 85 11.85 -4.60 -14.25
C GLN A 85 11.30 -4.89 -12.86
N ILE A 86 10.40 -4.05 -12.34
CA ILE A 86 9.79 -4.26 -11.03
C ILE A 86 8.34 -4.69 -11.24
N PRO A 87 8.00 -5.96 -10.93
CA PRO A 87 6.61 -6.41 -11.06
C PRO A 87 5.69 -5.60 -10.13
N LEU A 88 4.52 -5.23 -10.65
CA LEU A 88 3.47 -4.60 -9.85
C LEU A 88 2.29 -5.55 -9.77
N GLU A 89 1.94 -5.91 -8.55
CA GLU A 89 0.83 -6.81 -8.24
C GLU A 89 -0.33 -6.05 -7.61
N ARG A 90 -1.54 -6.60 -7.72
CA ARG A 90 -2.74 -5.98 -7.16
C ARG A 90 -3.33 -6.86 -6.06
N VAL A 91 -3.87 -6.21 -5.04
CA VAL A 91 -4.52 -6.90 -3.92
C VAL A 91 -5.92 -6.31 -3.72
N ASP A 92 -6.93 -7.17 -3.65
CA ASP A 92 -8.31 -6.77 -3.42
C ASP A 92 -8.46 -6.15 -2.03
N GLU A 93 -8.92 -4.90 -1.98
CA GLU A 93 -9.04 -4.13 -0.74
C GLU A 93 -10.43 -4.21 -0.10
N ARG A 94 -11.35 -5.02 -0.63
CA ARG A 94 -12.73 -5.00 -0.11
C ARG A 94 -12.84 -5.15 1.40
N PHE A 95 -11.92 -5.86 2.01
CA PHE A 95 -11.97 -6.13 3.44
C PHE A 95 -10.83 -5.53 4.24
N THR A 96 -9.82 -4.95 3.60
CA THR A 96 -8.63 -4.46 4.30
C THR A 96 -8.91 -3.27 5.21
N SER A 97 -9.82 -2.38 4.83
CA SER A 97 -10.17 -1.21 5.64
C SER A 97 -10.80 -1.64 6.97
N LYS A 98 -11.67 -2.65 6.94
CA LYS A 98 -12.24 -3.22 8.15
C LYS A 98 -11.17 -3.82 9.05
N MET A 99 -10.24 -4.56 8.46
CA MET A 99 -9.14 -5.18 9.17
C MET A 99 -8.23 -4.12 9.79
N ALA A 100 -7.96 -3.04 9.07
CA ALA A 100 -7.16 -1.94 9.60
C ALA A 100 -7.80 -1.31 10.83
N PHE A 101 -9.11 -1.05 10.77
CA PHE A 101 -9.83 -0.47 11.90
C PHE A 101 -9.81 -1.41 13.10
N GLN A 102 -10.04 -2.71 12.87
CA GLN A 102 -10.01 -3.69 13.94
C GLN A 102 -8.61 -3.80 14.55
N THR A 103 -7.57 -3.73 13.73
CA THR A 103 -6.18 -3.76 14.22
C THR A 103 -5.91 -2.57 15.14
N MET A 104 -6.40 -1.38 14.78
CA MET A 104 -6.24 -0.20 15.63
C MET A 104 -6.95 -0.35 16.96
N LEU A 105 -8.12 -0.97 16.98
CA LEU A 105 -8.84 -1.28 18.21
C LEU A 105 -8.08 -2.29 19.06
N ASP A 106 -7.55 -3.33 18.42
CA ASP A 106 -6.83 -4.41 19.12
C ASP A 106 -5.56 -3.90 19.79
N VAL A 107 -4.85 -2.94 19.17
CA VAL A 107 -3.65 -2.36 19.81
C VAL A 107 -4.00 -1.24 20.78
N GLY A 108 -5.29 -0.97 21.00
CA GLY A 108 -5.73 -0.01 22.01
C GLY A 108 -5.48 1.44 21.68
N LEU A 109 -5.46 1.80 20.41
CA LEU A 109 -5.26 3.19 20.00
C LEU A 109 -6.41 4.06 20.46
N LYS A 110 -6.07 5.24 20.98
CA LYS A 110 -7.08 6.22 21.40
C LYS A 110 -7.84 6.73 20.19
N LYS A 111 -9.11 7.13 20.40
CA LYS A 111 -9.97 7.63 19.33
C LYS A 111 -9.30 8.71 18.49
N LYS A 112 -8.58 9.64 19.14
CA LYS A 112 -7.88 10.71 18.44
C LYS A 112 -6.87 10.18 17.43
N LYS A 113 -6.09 9.15 17.79
CA LYS A 113 -5.12 8.55 16.90
C LYS A 113 -5.78 7.76 15.77
N ARG A 114 -6.92 7.12 16.07
CA ARG A 114 -7.66 6.40 15.03
C ARG A 114 -8.21 7.32 13.95
N GLN A 115 -8.39 8.62 14.29
CA GLN A 115 -8.86 9.63 13.35
C GLN A 115 -7.70 10.25 12.54
N ASP A 116 -6.46 9.94 12.88
CA ASP A 116 -5.31 10.40 12.11
C ASP A 116 -5.26 9.63 10.79
N LYS A 117 -5.57 10.31 9.71
CA LYS A 117 -5.65 9.69 8.38
C LYS A 117 -4.30 9.18 7.89
N GLY A 118 -3.20 9.84 8.25
CA GLY A 118 -1.86 9.37 7.90
C GLY A 118 -1.56 8.03 8.51
N LEU A 119 -1.91 7.83 9.79
CA LEU A 119 -1.74 6.55 10.46
C LEU A 119 -2.61 5.48 9.84
N VAL A 120 -3.88 5.81 9.54
CA VAL A 120 -4.81 4.87 8.91
C VAL A 120 -4.29 4.41 7.55
N ASP A 121 -3.80 5.35 6.73
CA ASP A 121 -3.29 5.03 5.39
C ASP A 121 -2.07 4.10 5.48
N ALA A 122 -1.16 4.36 6.42
CA ALA A 122 0.02 3.51 6.60
C ALA A 122 -0.36 2.12 7.09
N LEU A 123 -1.34 2.01 7.99
CA LEU A 123 -1.83 0.71 8.45
C LEU A 123 -2.55 -0.04 7.34
N SER A 124 -3.32 0.67 6.50
CA SER A 124 -3.99 0.06 5.36
C SER A 124 -2.98 -0.52 4.39
N ALA A 125 -1.89 0.21 4.10
CA ALA A 125 -0.82 -0.29 3.25
C ALA A 125 -0.16 -1.54 3.85
N THR A 126 0.03 -1.55 5.17
CA THR A 126 0.60 -2.70 5.87
C THR A 126 -0.30 -3.93 5.72
N LEU A 127 -1.62 -3.75 5.82
CA LEU A 127 -2.56 -4.86 5.65
C LEU A 127 -2.62 -5.36 4.21
N ILE A 128 -2.52 -4.45 3.23
CA ILE A 128 -2.40 -4.84 1.82
C ILE A 128 -1.18 -5.73 1.65
N LEU A 129 -0.06 -5.32 2.24
CA LEU A 129 1.21 -6.06 2.17
C LEU A 129 1.10 -7.43 2.84
N GLN A 130 0.52 -7.50 4.03
CA GLN A 130 0.34 -8.75 4.74
C GLN A 130 -0.57 -9.71 3.96
N THR A 131 -1.63 -9.19 3.35
CA THR A 131 -2.53 -9.99 2.52
C THR A 131 -1.77 -10.59 1.34
N TYR A 132 -0.93 -9.79 0.68
CA TYR A 132 -0.12 -10.28 -0.42
C TYR A 132 0.86 -11.36 0.05
N MET A 133 1.52 -11.13 1.18
CA MET A 133 2.51 -12.08 1.72
C MET A 133 1.85 -13.42 2.03
N GLN A 134 0.63 -13.43 2.56
CA GLN A 134 -0.09 -14.65 2.86
C GLN A 134 -0.40 -15.47 1.62
N LYS A 135 -0.63 -14.81 0.49
CA LYS A 135 -0.90 -15.49 -0.78
C LYS A 135 0.33 -16.14 -1.39
N GLN A 136 1.53 -15.75 -0.95
CA GLN A 136 2.78 -16.30 -1.48
C GLN A 136 3.21 -17.59 -0.77
N VAL A 137 2.51 -17.98 0.26
CA VAL A 137 2.84 -19.21 1.02
C VAL A 137 2.25 -20.44 0.37
#